data_a7c2d83480c8c044c71d8209efe57954
#
_entry.id   a7c2d83480c8c044c71d8209efe57954
#
_cell.length_a   1.000
_cell.length_b   1.000
_cell.length_c   1.000
_cell.angle_alpha   90.00
_cell.angle_beta   90.00
_cell.angle_gamma   90.00
#
_symmetry.space_group_name_H-M   'P 1'
#
loop_
_entity.id
_entity.type
_entity.pdbx_description
1 polymer ?
#
loop_
_entity_poly.entity_id
_entity_poly.type
_entity_poly.pdbx_seq_one_letter_code
_entity_poly.pdbx_strand_id
1 'polypeptide(L)'
;TASEESADHQTIIVEVEDDWTAKLVNQIILHKEKLAKCHIIPVYINKVLGQILSQFSIMPELNTVYSELFSNRGAEFFFKQQKWETDVTDALRQDMASHSCAIPLTIMQTASGNHLFTVSNAEVDCERKAAPLARIPGMELNTAYHMLPRNIVMIGHNSKCHDIMNGFSTFRGEHNLKDKEILNITVIDDQKSLEQLNYYRGYPYVTKTVVADVYEDVLIRKTIEDAIDSFPGATSLLVLSDDNTVTEDIDSAALTYLIYVQDIIFERQKKDPNFNRNKIDVIVEILNPKNYDVVHNYSVDNVVISNRYISKMVTQIGRKQALFEFYSDILTYDEEGAESYESKELYIKEVARFFKDGCIPARCTVRELIQGVFEASPEENRAVVLGYTTADEKMTIFSGDQDAAEVELAAGDKLIIFSNH
;
A
#
# COMPACT_ATOMS: atom_id res chain seq x y z
N THR A 1 -18.06 31.27 27.98
CA THR A 1 -19.25 30.69 27.30
C THR A 1 -18.90 30.05 25.95
N ALA A 2 -17.76 29.37 25.85
CA ALA A 2 -17.35 28.65 24.64
C ALA A 2 -16.97 27.18 24.93
N SER A 3 -17.57 26.56 25.96
CA SER A 3 -17.19 25.24 26.46
C SER A 3 -18.32 24.24 26.60
N GLU A 4 -19.48 24.47 25.97
CA GLU A 4 -20.63 23.56 26.10
C GLU A 4 -21.09 22.89 24.79
N GLU A 5 -20.50 23.18 23.62
CA GLU A 5 -20.93 22.58 22.35
C GLU A 5 -20.09 21.39 21.84
N SER A 6 -19.02 20.99 22.53
CA SER A 6 -18.15 19.90 22.04
C SER A 6 -18.37 18.52 22.70
N ALA A 7 -19.39 18.37 23.55
CA ALA A 7 -19.51 17.19 24.42
C ALA A 7 -20.47 16.09 23.92
N ASP A 8 -21.16 16.23 22.77
CA ASP A 8 -22.31 15.38 22.46
C ASP A 8 -22.26 14.57 21.13
N HIS A 9 -21.16 14.54 20.42
CA HIS A 9 -21.04 13.66 19.23
C HIS A 9 -20.14 12.47 19.53
N GLN A 10 -20.78 11.32 19.74
CA GLN A 10 -20.06 10.05 19.92
C GLN A 10 -19.75 9.45 18.56
N THR A 11 -18.48 9.11 18.32
CA THR A 11 -18.07 8.38 17.10
C THR A 11 -18.10 6.89 17.37
N ILE A 12 -18.70 6.13 16.47
CA ILE A 12 -18.76 4.68 16.48
C ILE A 12 -18.10 4.18 15.20
N ILE A 13 -17.01 3.42 15.35
CA ILE A 13 -16.36 2.76 14.23
C ILE A 13 -16.93 1.34 14.18
N VAL A 14 -17.39 0.93 13.01
CA VAL A 14 -18.02 -0.37 12.79
C VAL A 14 -17.28 -1.11 11.70
N GLU A 15 -16.75 -2.27 12.02
CA GLU A 15 -16.21 -3.20 11.01
C GLU A 15 -17.38 -3.81 10.24
N VAL A 16 -17.33 -3.73 8.92
CA VAL A 16 -18.34 -4.28 8.01
C VAL A 16 -17.66 -5.10 6.93
N GLU A 17 -18.29 -6.21 6.56
CA GLU A 17 -17.74 -7.11 5.54
C GLU A 17 -18.18 -6.68 4.13
N ASP A 18 -19.40 -6.11 4.00
CA ASP A 18 -19.99 -5.76 2.73
C ASP A 18 -20.91 -4.51 2.80
N ASP A 19 -21.29 -4.00 1.63
CA ASP A 19 -22.19 -2.85 1.48
C ASP A 19 -23.59 -3.08 2.05
N TRP A 20 -24.08 -4.31 2.06
CA TRP A 20 -25.39 -4.64 2.61
C TRP A 20 -25.40 -4.46 4.13
N THR A 21 -24.36 -4.99 4.78
CA THR A 21 -24.15 -4.83 6.23
C THR A 21 -24.00 -3.36 6.61
N ALA A 22 -23.24 -2.58 5.82
CA ALA A 22 -23.11 -1.13 6.03
C ALA A 22 -24.45 -0.40 5.90
N LYS A 23 -25.26 -0.72 4.88
CA LYS A 23 -26.61 -0.14 4.70
C LYS A 23 -27.52 -0.52 5.86
N LEU A 24 -27.47 -1.76 6.34
CA LEU A 24 -28.25 -2.21 7.49
C LEU A 24 -27.88 -1.45 8.76
N VAL A 25 -26.60 -1.29 9.03
CA VAL A 25 -26.08 -0.51 10.17
C VAL A 25 -26.60 0.92 10.07
N ASN A 26 -26.50 1.59 8.93
CA ASN A 26 -27.01 2.95 8.72
C ASN A 26 -28.52 3.05 8.92
N GLN A 27 -29.31 2.07 8.46
CA GLN A 27 -30.77 2.05 8.67
C GLN A 27 -31.12 1.90 10.16
N ILE A 28 -30.44 1.01 10.89
CA ILE A 28 -30.68 0.83 12.33
C ILE A 28 -30.42 2.14 13.09
N ILE A 29 -29.43 2.90 12.66
CA ILE A 29 -29.04 4.17 13.28
C ILE A 29 -30.07 5.25 13.02
N LEU A 30 -30.54 5.40 11.78
CA LEU A 30 -31.56 6.38 11.41
C LEU A 30 -32.87 6.16 12.17
N HIS A 31 -33.17 4.94 12.62
CA HIS A 31 -34.39 4.62 13.36
C HIS A 31 -34.27 4.79 14.88
N LYS A 32 -33.10 5.09 15.42
CA LYS A 32 -32.91 5.28 16.87
C LYS A 32 -32.52 6.73 17.17
N GLU A 33 -33.45 7.52 17.72
CA GLU A 33 -33.20 8.93 18.09
C GLU A 33 -31.93 9.16 18.91
N LYS A 34 -31.56 8.20 19.78
CA LYS A 34 -30.32 8.28 20.57
C LYS A 34 -29.06 8.14 19.73
N LEU A 35 -29.11 7.46 18.60
CA LEU A 35 -27.98 7.24 17.70
C LEU A 35 -27.90 8.33 16.61
N ALA A 36 -28.95 9.13 16.42
CA ALA A 36 -28.94 10.25 15.46
C ALA A 36 -27.86 11.32 15.78
N LYS A 37 -27.32 11.31 17.01
CA LYS A 37 -26.20 12.17 17.45
C LYS A 37 -24.82 11.48 17.31
N CYS A 38 -24.77 10.25 16.82
CA CYS A 38 -23.52 9.51 16.66
C CYS A 38 -23.04 9.66 15.22
N HIS A 39 -21.75 9.92 15.06
CA HIS A 39 -21.07 9.79 13.77
C HIS A 39 -20.58 8.34 13.61
N ILE A 40 -20.95 7.69 12.52
CA ILE A 40 -20.61 6.29 12.26
C ILE A 40 -19.65 6.21 11.10
N ILE A 41 -18.57 5.48 11.32
CA ILE A 41 -17.53 5.22 10.35
C ILE A 41 -17.54 3.72 10.04
N PRO A 42 -18.09 3.29 8.91
CA PRO A 42 -18.00 1.90 8.47
C PRO A 42 -16.60 1.63 7.89
N VAL A 43 -15.90 0.63 8.42
CA VAL A 43 -14.62 0.17 7.88
C VAL A 43 -14.87 -1.14 7.14
N TYR A 44 -14.71 -1.12 5.82
CA TYR A 44 -14.89 -2.28 4.95
C TYR A 44 -13.64 -3.15 4.96
N ILE A 45 -13.63 -4.18 5.82
CA ILE A 45 -12.44 -4.99 6.09
C ILE A 45 -11.92 -5.68 4.85
N ASN A 46 -12.77 -6.38 4.11
CA ASN A 46 -12.37 -7.13 2.93
C ASN A 46 -11.83 -6.20 1.82
N LYS A 47 -12.50 -5.06 1.60
CA LYS A 47 -12.05 -4.06 0.63
C LYS A 47 -10.66 -3.53 1.00
N VAL A 48 -10.47 -3.07 2.24
CA VAL A 48 -9.18 -2.54 2.72
C VAL A 48 -8.07 -3.58 2.61
N LEU A 49 -8.31 -4.80 3.09
CA LEU A 49 -7.31 -5.87 3.05
C LEU A 49 -7.03 -6.34 1.62
N GLY A 50 -8.06 -6.44 0.77
CA GLY A 50 -7.88 -6.79 -0.63
C GLY A 50 -7.02 -5.77 -1.37
N GLN A 51 -7.25 -4.47 -1.14
CA GLN A 51 -6.42 -3.39 -1.70
C GLN A 51 -4.98 -3.45 -1.19
N ILE A 52 -4.76 -3.65 0.11
CA ILE A 52 -3.43 -3.83 0.70
C ILE A 52 -2.70 -5.02 0.05
N LEU A 53 -3.37 -6.16 -0.08
CA LEU A 53 -2.77 -7.36 -0.67
C LEU A 53 -2.46 -7.18 -2.16
N SER A 54 -3.29 -6.47 -2.91
CA SER A 54 -3.01 -6.13 -4.30
C SER A 54 -1.80 -5.21 -4.43
N GLN A 55 -1.71 -4.15 -3.61
CA GLN A 55 -0.57 -3.23 -3.59
C GLN A 55 0.73 -3.94 -3.23
N PHE A 56 0.73 -4.81 -2.21
CA PHE A 56 1.92 -5.58 -1.82
C PHE A 56 2.33 -6.62 -2.88
N SER A 57 1.38 -7.14 -3.64
CA SER A 57 1.68 -8.03 -4.76
C SER A 57 2.38 -7.31 -5.92
N ILE A 58 2.09 -6.03 -6.10
CA ILE A 58 2.71 -5.18 -7.13
C ILE A 58 4.03 -4.60 -6.62
N MET A 59 4.03 -4.09 -5.38
CA MET A 59 5.15 -3.40 -4.71
C MET A 59 5.34 -3.99 -3.30
N PRO A 60 6.06 -5.12 -3.16
CA PRO A 60 6.18 -5.83 -1.88
C PRO A 60 6.77 -5.01 -0.73
N GLU A 61 7.62 -4.04 -1.04
CA GLU A 61 8.23 -3.15 -0.05
C GLU A 61 7.20 -2.30 0.71
N LEU A 62 6.02 -2.06 0.12
CA LEU A 62 4.94 -1.31 0.77
C LEU A 62 4.45 -1.98 2.06
N ASN A 63 4.59 -3.30 2.22
CA ASN A 63 4.27 -3.97 3.48
C ASN A 63 5.08 -3.38 4.65
N THR A 64 6.37 -3.16 4.47
CA THR A 64 7.23 -2.54 5.51
C THR A 64 6.86 -1.07 5.72
N VAL A 65 6.60 -0.32 4.63
CA VAL A 65 6.19 1.10 4.70
C VAL A 65 4.89 1.25 5.49
N TYR A 66 3.84 0.51 5.15
CA TYR A 66 2.57 0.57 5.87
C TYR A 66 2.70 0.05 7.30
N SER A 67 3.54 -0.97 7.55
CA SER A 67 3.79 -1.47 8.91
C SER A 67 4.37 -0.41 9.81
N GLU A 68 5.24 0.48 9.30
CA GLU A 68 5.81 1.62 10.02
C GLU A 68 4.76 2.73 10.17
N LEU A 69 4.18 3.22 9.07
CA LEU A 69 3.27 4.37 9.05
C LEU A 69 1.96 4.13 9.83
N PHE A 70 1.50 2.90 9.94
CA PHE A 70 0.35 2.53 10.77
C PHE A 70 0.74 2.16 12.20
N SER A 71 2.02 2.18 12.54
CA SER A 71 2.45 1.93 13.92
C SER A 71 2.27 3.18 14.76
N ASN A 72 2.24 3.01 16.10
CA ASN A 72 2.27 4.13 17.04
C ASN A 72 3.71 4.45 17.47
N ARG A 73 4.70 4.12 16.67
CA ARG A 73 6.13 4.33 16.96
C ARG A 73 6.84 4.66 15.64
N GLY A 74 7.65 5.71 15.66
CA GLY A 74 8.36 6.17 14.48
C GLY A 74 7.53 7.15 13.64
N ALA A 75 7.67 7.09 12.32
CA ALA A 75 6.93 7.94 11.41
C ALA A 75 5.46 7.51 11.32
N GLU A 76 4.54 8.44 11.60
CA GLU A 76 3.09 8.22 11.59
C GLU A 76 2.39 9.29 10.75
N PHE A 77 1.17 9.00 10.31
CA PHE A 77 0.30 10.00 9.71
C PHE A 77 -0.34 10.89 10.76
N PHE A 78 -0.27 12.19 10.52
CA PHE A 78 -0.95 13.22 11.28
C PHE A 78 -1.70 14.15 10.34
N PHE A 79 -2.58 14.97 10.92
CA PHE A 79 -3.22 16.04 10.17
C PHE A 79 -3.41 17.26 11.07
N LYS A 80 -3.49 18.43 10.44
CA LYS A 80 -3.88 19.68 11.08
C LYS A 80 -4.96 20.36 10.25
N GLN A 81 -5.87 21.05 10.93
CA GLN A 81 -6.89 21.84 10.24
C GLN A 81 -6.25 22.98 9.46
N GLN A 82 -6.60 23.11 8.19
CA GLN A 82 -6.07 24.12 7.29
C GLN A 82 -7.21 25.01 6.78
N LYS A 83 -7.01 26.32 6.82
CA LYS A 83 -7.89 27.23 6.09
C LYS A 83 -7.49 27.23 4.62
N TRP A 84 -8.43 26.91 3.76
CA TRP A 84 -8.20 26.84 2.33
C TRP A 84 -8.44 28.21 1.70
N GLU A 85 -7.40 28.95 1.44
CA GLU A 85 -7.45 30.25 0.75
C GLU A 85 -6.51 30.32 -0.47
N THR A 86 -5.70 29.25 -0.70
CA THR A 86 -4.66 29.22 -1.73
C THR A 86 -4.67 27.88 -2.47
N ASP A 87 -3.98 27.82 -3.59
CA ASP A 87 -3.69 26.58 -4.31
C ASP A 87 -3.03 25.54 -3.41
N VAL A 88 -3.40 24.27 -3.57
CA VAL A 88 -2.88 23.14 -2.75
C VAL A 88 -1.35 23.07 -2.84
N THR A 89 -0.79 23.21 -4.05
CA THR A 89 0.64 23.16 -4.30
C THR A 89 1.37 24.29 -3.57
N ASP A 90 0.83 25.50 -3.61
CA ASP A 90 1.41 26.63 -2.91
C ASP A 90 1.30 26.50 -1.40
N ALA A 91 0.20 25.93 -0.90
CA ALA A 91 0.04 25.66 0.52
C ALA A 91 1.04 24.60 1.01
N LEU A 92 1.24 23.51 0.28
CA LEU A 92 2.25 22.50 0.57
C LEU A 92 3.67 23.09 0.54
N ARG A 93 3.97 23.90 -0.46
CA ARG A 93 5.26 24.61 -0.59
C ARG A 93 5.54 25.52 0.61
N GLN A 94 4.54 26.28 1.05
CA GLN A 94 4.64 27.15 2.23
C GLN A 94 4.86 26.32 3.50
N ASP A 95 4.16 25.21 3.65
CA ASP A 95 4.33 24.32 4.81
C ASP A 95 5.71 23.69 4.82
N MET A 96 6.20 23.18 3.68
CA MET A 96 7.57 22.65 3.54
C MET A 96 8.65 23.68 3.90
N ALA A 97 8.41 24.96 3.63
CA ALA A 97 9.33 26.04 3.97
C ALA A 97 9.27 26.44 5.46
N SER A 98 8.11 26.24 6.11
CA SER A 98 7.84 26.75 7.45
C SER A 98 7.96 25.68 8.54
N HIS A 99 7.63 24.43 8.24
CA HIS A 99 7.53 23.34 9.19
C HIS A 99 8.51 22.21 8.83
N SER A 100 9.58 22.11 9.58
CA SER A 100 10.64 21.15 9.30
C SER A 100 10.52 19.84 10.09
N CYS A 101 9.59 19.74 11.05
CA CYS A 101 9.38 18.53 11.85
C CYS A 101 8.30 17.60 11.30
N ALA A 102 7.59 18.00 10.25
CA ALA A 102 6.58 17.21 9.57
C ALA A 102 6.76 17.30 8.06
N ILE A 103 6.57 16.22 7.37
CA ILE A 103 6.60 16.16 5.90
C ILE A 103 5.16 16.33 5.42
N PRO A 104 4.80 17.44 4.77
CA PRO A 104 3.46 17.65 4.25
C PRO A 104 3.21 16.77 3.03
N LEU A 105 2.06 16.10 2.98
CA LEU A 105 1.69 15.15 1.93
C LEU A 105 0.67 15.74 0.97
N THR A 106 -0.50 16.07 1.50
CA THR A 106 -1.64 16.54 0.73
C THR A 106 -2.60 17.33 1.62
N ILE A 107 -3.47 18.09 0.97
CA ILE A 107 -4.60 18.75 1.64
C ILE A 107 -5.87 18.13 1.09
N MET A 108 -6.70 17.60 1.98
CA MET A 108 -7.97 16.98 1.61
C MET A 108 -9.13 17.66 2.35
N GLN A 109 -10.27 17.72 1.67
CA GLN A 109 -11.54 18.07 2.30
C GLN A 109 -12.14 16.80 2.91
N THR A 110 -12.31 16.80 4.22
CA THR A 110 -12.94 15.71 4.97
C THR A 110 -14.29 16.18 5.52
N ALA A 111 -15.07 15.27 6.08
CA ALA A 111 -16.33 15.60 6.74
C ALA A 111 -16.19 16.66 7.86
N SER A 112 -15.01 16.75 8.48
CA SER A 112 -14.68 17.72 9.55
C SER A 112 -14.01 19.00 9.06
N GLY A 113 -13.81 19.17 7.74
CA GLY A 113 -13.21 20.35 7.12
C GLY A 113 -11.96 20.05 6.31
N ASN A 114 -11.23 21.08 5.94
CA ASN A 114 -9.98 20.93 5.19
C ASN A 114 -8.82 20.59 6.13
N HIS A 115 -8.08 19.55 5.80
CA HIS A 115 -6.97 19.06 6.60
C HIS A 115 -5.71 18.90 5.76
N LEU A 116 -4.59 19.40 6.28
CA LEU A 116 -3.26 19.08 5.78
C LEU A 116 -2.78 17.79 6.44
N PHE A 117 -2.54 16.76 5.65
CA PHE A 117 -1.98 15.49 6.10
C PHE A 117 -0.45 15.53 6.02
N THR A 118 0.19 14.95 7.05
CA THR A 118 1.64 15.00 7.20
C THR A 118 2.18 13.67 7.72
N VAL A 119 3.48 13.43 7.54
CA VAL A 119 4.23 12.38 8.23
C VAL A 119 5.18 13.00 9.23
N SER A 120 5.14 12.54 10.48
CA SER A 120 6.09 12.98 11.51
C SER A 120 6.23 11.93 12.63
N ASN A 121 7.20 12.11 13.54
CA ASN A 121 7.39 11.25 14.72
C ASN A 121 6.49 11.62 15.90
N ALA A 122 5.85 12.76 15.86
CA ALA A 122 4.98 13.25 16.94
C ALA A 122 3.96 14.25 16.41
N GLU A 123 2.85 14.39 17.15
CA GLU A 123 1.78 15.36 16.87
C GLU A 123 2.19 16.82 17.10
N VAL A 124 3.44 17.08 17.41
CA VAL A 124 3.92 18.42 17.74
C VAL A 124 4.23 19.18 16.47
N ASP A 125 3.52 20.28 16.23
CA ASP A 125 3.92 21.32 15.30
C ASP A 125 5.25 21.92 15.78
N CYS A 126 6.34 21.44 15.20
CA CYS A 126 7.63 22.09 15.41
C CYS A 126 7.66 23.37 14.56
N GLU A 127 7.30 24.49 15.14
CA GLU A 127 7.56 25.77 14.51
C GLU A 127 9.08 25.98 14.42
N ARG A 128 9.62 25.78 13.24
CA ARG A 128 10.98 26.21 12.93
C ARG A 128 10.94 27.50 12.14
N LYS A 129 12.04 28.28 12.21
CA LYS A 129 12.17 29.47 11.39
C LYS A 129 12.05 29.11 9.93
N ALA A 130 11.22 29.84 9.21
CA ALA A 130 11.11 29.71 7.77
C ALA A 130 12.49 29.77 7.13
N ALA A 131 12.76 28.84 6.24
CA ALA A 131 13.98 28.81 5.44
C ALA A 131 13.58 28.71 3.97
N PRO A 132 14.37 29.30 3.05
CA PRO A 132 14.08 29.16 1.62
C PRO A 132 14.06 27.68 1.24
N LEU A 133 13.21 27.35 0.24
CA LEU A 133 13.18 26.02 -0.32
C LEU A 133 14.56 25.61 -0.82
N ALA A 134 14.96 24.41 -0.50
CA ALA A 134 16.19 23.83 -1.00
C ALA A 134 16.02 23.48 -2.48
N ARG A 135 17.07 23.74 -3.26
CA ARG A 135 17.15 23.32 -4.67
C ARG A 135 18.42 22.53 -4.88
N ILE A 136 18.28 21.38 -5.50
CA ILE A 136 19.44 20.59 -5.95
C ILE A 136 19.71 20.98 -7.41
N PRO A 137 20.85 21.62 -7.71
CA PRO A 137 21.19 21.97 -9.08
C PRO A 137 21.27 20.71 -9.95
N GLY A 138 20.64 20.78 -11.14
CA GLY A 138 20.69 19.67 -12.10
C GLY A 138 19.79 18.48 -11.78
N MET A 139 18.94 18.54 -10.76
CA MET A 139 17.92 17.52 -10.53
C MET A 139 16.85 17.59 -11.60
N GLU A 140 16.71 16.52 -12.36
CA GLU A 140 15.64 16.35 -13.34
C GLU A 140 15.01 14.96 -13.17
N LEU A 141 13.67 14.93 -13.20
CA LEU A 141 12.90 13.70 -13.08
C LEU A 141 12.54 13.15 -14.47
N ASN A 142 12.44 11.83 -14.55
CA ASN A 142 11.94 11.16 -15.73
C ASN A 142 10.40 11.13 -15.68
N THR A 143 9.77 12.04 -16.41
CA THR A 143 8.30 12.14 -16.49
C THR A 143 7.65 10.96 -17.22
N ALA A 144 8.43 10.15 -17.94
CA ALA A 144 7.98 8.93 -18.60
C ALA A 144 8.31 7.67 -17.76
N TYR A 145 8.27 7.80 -16.43
CA TYR A 145 8.48 6.65 -15.55
C TYR A 145 7.34 5.65 -15.75
N HIS A 146 7.68 4.44 -16.15
CA HIS A 146 6.76 3.31 -16.20
C HIS A 146 7.24 2.24 -15.23
N MET A 147 6.33 1.65 -14.47
CA MET A 147 6.66 0.51 -13.62
C MET A 147 7.16 -0.67 -14.46
N LEU A 148 8.04 -1.48 -13.86
CA LEU A 148 8.46 -2.73 -14.49
C LEU A 148 7.31 -3.72 -14.49
N PRO A 149 7.21 -4.55 -15.55
CA PRO A 149 6.24 -5.64 -15.60
C PRO A 149 6.36 -6.56 -14.38
N ARG A 150 5.21 -6.97 -13.85
CA ARG A 150 5.13 -7.86 -12.68
C ARG A 150 4.33 -9.11 -13.00
N ASN A 151 4.86 -10.25 -12.61
CA ASN A 151 4.14 -11.52 -12.61
C ASN A 151 3.60 -11.79 -11.20
N ILE A 152 2.35 -12.23 -11.10
CA ILE A 152 1.72 -12.54 -9.82
C ILE A 152 1.14 -13.95 -9.91
N VAL A 153 1.49 -14.80 -8.96
CA VAL A 153 0.85 -16.10 -8.77
C VAL A 153 0.03 -16.02 -7.50
N MET A 154 -1.28 -15.93 -7.65
CA MET A 154 -2.22 -15.94 -6.53
C MET A 154 -2.61 -17.37 -6.22
N ILE A 155 -2.40 -17.81 -4.97
CA ILE A 155 -2.56 -19.21 -4.53
C ILE A 155 -3.53 -19.23 -3.36
N GLY A 156 -4.60 -19.98 -3.50
CA GLY A 156 -5.70 -20.07 -2.54
C GLY A 156 -6.83 -19.09 -2.87
N HIS A 157 -7.92 -19.20 -2.12
CA HIS A 157 -9.13 -18.40 -2.27
C HIS A 157 -9.69 -17.99 -0.91
N ASN A 158 -10.20 -16.74 -0.84
CA ASN A 158 -10.92 -16.25 0.31
C ASN A 158 -11.89 -15.11 -0.06
N SER A 159 -12.58 -14.56 0.92
CA SER A 159 -13.58 -13.50 0.73
C SER A 159 -13.01 -12.21 0.12
N LYS A 160 -11.69 -12.00 0.19
CA LYS A 160 -11.00 -10.79 -0.30
C LYS A 160 -10.60 -10.86 -1.78
N CYS A 161 -10.71 -12.04 -2.41
CA CYS A 161 -10.26 -12.23 -3.79
C CYS A 161 -10.89 -11.24 -4.79
N HIS A 162 -12.18 -10.89 -4.59
CA HIS A 162 -12.84 -9.89 -5.41
C HIS A 162 -12.16 -8.51 -5.29
N ASP A 163 -11.88 -8.08 -4.08
CA ASP A 163 -11.26 -6.79 -3.81
C ASP A 163 -9.79 -6.75 -4.24
N ILE A 164 -9.08 -7.88 -4.15
CA ILE A 164 -7.71 -8.02 -4.69
C ILE A 164 -7.74 -7.83 -6.22
N MET A 165 -8.65 -8.49 -6.91
CA MET A 165 -8.77 -8.37 -8.37
C MET A 165 -9.20 -6.97 -8.79
N ASN A 166 -10.08 -6.31 -8.03
CA ASN A 166 -10.43 -4.92 -8.24
C ASN A 166 -9.22 -4.01 -8.07
N GLY A 167 -8.39 -4.22 -7.04
CA GLY A 167 -7.14 -3.47 -6.84
C GLY A 167 -6.19 -3.59 -8.03
N PHE A 168 -6.05 -4.77 -8.62
CA PHE A 168 -5.27 -4.94 -9.85
C PHE A 168 -5.89 -4.23 -11.06
N SER A 169 -7.23 -4.20 -11.15
CA SER A 169 -7.93 -3.52 -12.25
C SER A 169 -7.77 -2.01 -12.18
N THR A 170 -8.00 -1.42 -11.00
CA THR A 170 -7.88 0.03 -10.78
C THR A 170 -6.44 0.50 -10.98
N PHE A 171 -5.45 -0.22 -10.44
CA PHE A 171 -4.03 0.05 -10.70
C PHE A 171 -3.70 0.12 -12.21
N ARG A 172 -4.25 -0.82 -13.01
CA ARG A 172 -4.05 -0.81 -14.46
C ARG A 172 -4.75 0.37 -15.14
N GLY A 173 -5.97 0.70 -14.71
CA GLY A 173 -6.74 1.82 -15.22
C GLY A 173 -6.01 3.14 -14.99
N GLU A 174 -5.57 3.38 -13.78
CA GLU A 174 -4.85 4.57 -13.35
C GLU A 174 -3.56 4.80 -14.16
N HIS A 175 -2.80 3.74 -14.41
CA HIS A 175 -1.56 3.82 -15.18
C HIS A 175 -1.76 3.76 -16.69
N ASN A 176 -3.01 3.81 -17.19
CA ASN A 176 -3.34 3.65 -18.62
C ASN A 176 -2.68 2.40 -19.26
N LEU A 177 -2.51 1.35 -18.48
CA LEU A 177 -1.80 0.14 -18.89
C LEU A 177 -2.70 -0.72 -19.77
N LYS A 178 -2.78 -0.41 -21.07
CA LYS A 178 -3.58 -1.16 -22.04
C LYS A 178 -3.01 -2.55 -22.37
N ASP A 179 -1.73 -2.78 -22.07
CA ASP A 179 -1.03 -3.97 -22.52
C ASP A 179 -0.96 -5.05 -21.42
N LYS A 180 -1.20 -6.30 -21.83
CA LYS A 180 -1.06 -7.49 -20.99
C LYS A 180 0.35 -7.69 -20.43
N GLU A 181 1.32 -6.94 -20.95
CA GLU A 181 2.75 -7.12 -20.67
C GLU A 181 3.17 -6.62 -19.29
N ILE A 182 2.40 -5.74 -18.65
CA ILE A 182 2.82 -5.11 -17.38
C ILE A 182 2.34 -5.88 -16.17
N LEU A 183 1.15 -6.49 -16.24
CA LEU A 183 0.62 -7.32 -15.17
C LEU A 183 0.19 -8.67 -15.74
N ASN A 184 0.83 -9.74 -15.29
CA ASN A 184 0.53 -11.11 -15.67
C ASN A 184 0.13 -11.90 -14.43
N ILE A 185 -1.09 -12.44 -14.39
CA ILE A 185 -1.60 -13.15 -13.21
C ILE A 185 -1.91 -14.61 -13.54
N THR A 186 -1.34 -15.52 -12.75
CA THR A 186 -1.74 -16.91 -12.66
C THR A 186 -2.51 -17.12 -11.38
N VAL A 187 -3.70 -17.74 -11.46
CA VAL A 187 -4.53 -18.07 -10.29
C VAL A 187 -4.53 -19.57 -10.09
N ILE A 188 -4.22 -20.01 -8.87
CA ILE A 188 -4.35 -21.39 -8.39
C ILE A 188 -5.40 -21.36 -7.29
N ASP A 189 -6.56 -21.96 -7.55
CA ASP A 189 -7.73 -21.93 -6.68
C ASP A 189 -8.23 -23.34 -6.45
N ASP A 190 -8.64 -23.68 -5.25
CA ASP A 190 -9.22 -24.98 -4.88
C ASP A 190 -10.71 -25.07 -5.19
N GLN A 191 -11.36 -23.95 -5.49
CA GLN A 191 -12.79 -23.91 -5.79
C GLN A 191 -13.11 -24.55 -7.13
N LYS A 192 -13.92 -25.60 -7.10
CA LYS A 192 -14.32 -26.36 -8.29
C LYS A 192 -15.52 -25.79 -9.04
N SER A 193 -16.01 -24.59 -8.70
CA SER A 193 -17.17 -24.00 -9.36
C SER A 193 -16.79 -23.35 -10.70
N LEU A 194 -17.58 -23.64 -11.73
CA LEU A 194 -17.42 -22.98 -13.04
C LEU A 194 -17.63 -21.48 -12.98
N GLU A 195 -18.44 -21.00 -12.03
CA GLU A 195 -18.70 -19.59 -11.82
C GLU A 195 -17.44 -18.85 -11.37
N GLN A 196 -16.72 -19.41 -10.40
CA GLN A 196 -15.47 -18.87 -9.89
C GLN A 196 -14.37 -18.82 -10.98
N LEU A 197 -14.24 -19.87 -11.77
CA LEU A 197 -13.31 -19.91 -12.89
C LEU A 197 -13.63 -18.84 -13.95
N ASN A 198 -14.92 -18.65 -14.24
CA ASN A 198 -15.37 -17.65 -15.21
C ASN A 198 -15.13 -16.23 -14.67
N TYR A 199 -15.26 -16.02 -13.37
CA TYR A 199 -14.94 -14.75 -12.74
C TYR A 199 -13.51 -14.32 -13.04
N TYR A 200 -12.52 -15.16 -12.71
CA TYR A 200 -11.12 -14.82 -12.99
C TYR A 200 -10.82 -14.65 -14.47
N ARG A 201 -11.41 -15.47 -15.35
CA ARG A 201 -11.25 -15.38 -16.80
C ARG A 201 -11.81 -14.10 -17.40
N GLY A 202 -12.67 -13.38 -16.68
CA GLY A 202 -13.18 -12.07 -17.08
C GLY A 202 -12.11 -10.98 -17.11
N TYR A 203 -11.00 -11.17 -16.39
CA TYR A 203 -9.92 -10.20 -16.34
C TYR A 203 -8.87 -10.44 -17.44
N PRO A 204 -8.56 -9.45 -18.29
CA PRO A 204 -7.67 -9.63 -19.45
C PRO A 204 -6.21 -9.92 -19.08
N TYR A 205 -5.81 -9.62 -17.85
CA TYR A 205 -4.46 -9.85 -17.31
C TYR A 205 -4.32 -11.17 -16.57
N VAL A 206 -5.40 -11.92 -16.37
CA VAL A 206 -5.34 -13.30 -15.89
C VAL A 206 -5.03 -14.21 -17.07
N THR A 207 -3.81 -14.69 -17.12
CA THR A 207 -3.29 -15.50 -18.25
C THR A 207 -3.50 -16.99 -18.05
N LYS A 208 -3.57 -17.43 -16.79
CA LYS A 208 -3.76 -18.85 -16.47
C LYS A 208 -4.60 -19.00 -15.20
N THR A 209 -5.54 -19.90 -15.22
CA THR A 209 -6.32 -20.32 -14.05
C THR A 209 -6.21 -21.83 -13.91
N VAL A 210 -5.83 -22.30 -12.75
CA VAL A 210 -5.67 -23.72 -12.42
C VAL A 210 -6.52 -24.03 -11.19
N VAL A 211 -7.33 -25.06 -11.28
CA VAL A 211 -8.04 -25.60 -10.11
C VAL A 211 -7.24 -26.77 -9.56
N ALA A 212 -6.79 -26.63 -8.35
CA ALA A 212 -6.02 -27.66 -7.67
C ALA A 212 -6.36 -27.64 -6.17
N ASP A 213 -6.70 -28.82 -5.63
CA ASP A 213 -6.77 -29.00 -4.18
C ASP A 213 -5.36 -28.86 -3.57
N VAL A 214 -5.29 -28.42 -2.30
CA VAL A 214 -4.02 -28.24 -1.59
C VAL A 214 -3.13 -29.50 -1.59
N TYR A 215 -3.71 -30.68 -1.73
CA TYR A 215 -2.96 -31.95 -1.79
C TYR A 215 -2.49 -32.33 -3.21
N GLU A 216 -2.83 -31.56 -4.24
CA GLU A 216 -2.36 -31.78 -5.61
C GLU A 216 -0.99 -31.10 -5.83
N ASP A 217 -0.02 -31.40 -4.98
CA ASP A 217 1.29 -30.78 -4.89
C ASP A 217 2.04 -30.73 -6.25
N VAL A 218 2.00 -31.79 -7.03
CA VAL A 218 2.68 -31.87 -8.35
C VAL A 218 2.12 -30.84 -9.32
N LEU A 219 0.79 -30.66 -9.37
CA LEU A 219 0.14 -29.70 -10.26
C LEU A 219 0.43 -28.27 -9.80
N ILE A 220 0.34 -28.02 -8.50
CA ILE A 220 0.59 -26.69 -7.90
C ILE A 220 2.05 -26.29 -8.15
N ARG A 221 3.02 -27.12 -7.77
CA ARG A 221 4.45 -26.88 -7.97
C ARG A 221 4.79 -26.59 -9.42
N LYS A 222 4.32 -27.44 -10.33
CA LYS A 222 4.53 -27.25 -11.77
C LYS A 222 3.93 -25.92 -12.27
N THR A 223 2.75 -25.56 -11.78
CA THR A 223 2.10 -24.31 -12.19
C THR A 223 2.89 -23.09 -11.72
N ILE A 224 3.41 -23.11 -10.50
CA ILE A 224 4.26 -22.03 -9.96
C ILE A 224 5.58 -21.96 -10.77
N GLU A 225 6.24 -23.09 -11.00
CA GLU A 225 7.49 -23.15 -11.79
C GLU A 225 7.29 -22.61 -13.20
N ASP A 226 6.24 -23.06 -13.90
CA ASP A 226 5.88 -22.59 -15.25
C ASP A 226 5.65 -21.08 -15.28
N ALA A 227 4.96 -20.53 -14.26
CA ALA A 227 4.69 -19.09 -14.15
C ALA A 227 5.96 -18.28 -13.95
N ILE A 228 6.88 -18.74 -13.09
CA ILE A 228 8.17 -18.09 -12.87
C ILE A 228 9.02 -18.14 -14.17
N ASP A 229 9.08 -19.30 -14.83
CA ASP A 229 9.94 -19.49 -16.00
C ASP A 229 9.42 -18.78 -17.26
N SER A 230 8.12 -18.58 -17.34
CA SER A 230 7.49 -17.88 -18.48
C SER A 230 7.66 -16.36 -18.44
N PHE A 231 8.13 -15.81 -17.34
CA PHE A 231 8.20 -14.36 -17.13
C PHE A 231 9.62 -13.92 -16.75
N PRO A 232 10.25 -13.02 -17.53
CA PRO A 232 11.64 -12.62 -17.31
C PRO A 232 11.82 -11.61 -16.15
N GLY A 233 10.73 -10.98 -15.70
CA GLY A 233 10.71 -9.96 -14.64
C GLY A 233 10.58 -10.55 -13.24
N ALA A 234 10.26 -9.70 -12.28
CA ALA A 234 9.99 -10.11 -10.90
C ALA A 234 8.64 -10.81 -10.77
N THR A 235 8.57 -11.80 -9.90
CA THR A 235 7.37 -12.59 -9.61
C THR A 235 6.99 -12.46 -8.14
N SER A 236 5.74 -12.11 -7.88
CA SER A 236 5.14 -12.17 -6.54
C SER A 236 4.30 -13.44 -6.40
N LEU A 237 4.55 -14.19 -5.34
CA LEU A 237 3.77 -15.36 -4.95
C LEU A 237 2.87 -14.93 -3.79
N LEU A 238 1.59 -14.67 -4.07
CA LEU A 238 0.59 -14.28 -3.07
C LEU A 238 -0.13 -15.53 -2.58
N VAL A 239 0.12 -15.91 -1.33
CA VAL A 239 -0.51 -17.05 -0.68
C VAL A 239 -1.60 -16.56 0.27
N LEU A 240 -2.82 -17.02 0.05
CA LEU A 240 -4.01 -16.62 0.80
C LEU A 240 -4.44 -17.70 1.77
N SER A 241 -4.87 -17.29 2.97
CA SER A 241 -5.54 -18.16 3.92
C SER A 241 -7.02 -18.31 3.59
N ASP A 242 -7.60 -19.47 3.89
CA ASP A 242 -9.03 -19.76 3.69
C ASP A 242 -9.85 -19.24 4.86
N ASP A 243 -10.53 -18.10 4.68
CA ASP A 243 -11.39 -17.51 5.70
C ASP A 243 -12.82 -18.09 5.78
N ASN A 244 -13.13 -19.04 4.89
CA ASN A 244 -14.41 -19.77 4.94
C ASN A 244 -14.39 -20.94 5.93
N THR A 245 -13.22 -21.30 6.44
CA THR A 245 -13.03 -22.41 7.36
C THR A 245 -13.12 -21.94 8.82
N VAL A 246 -14.13 -22.39 9.55
CA VAL A 246 -14.37 -22.02 10.97
C VAL A 246 -13.56 -22.92 11.93
N THR A 247 -12.34 -23.28 11.60
CA THR A 247 -11.51 -24.19 12.41
C THR A 247 -10.30 -23.48 12.98
N GLU A 248 -9.68 -24.08 14.02
CA GLU A 248 -8.40 -23.58 14.55
C GLU A 248 -7.27 -23.63 13.49
N ASP A 249 -7.49 -24.36 12.41
CA ASP A 249 -6.53 -24.59 11.32
C ASP A 249 -6.76 -23.67 10.10
N ILE A 250 -7.32 -22.48 10.31
CA ILE A 250 -7.68 -21.51 9.26
C ILE A 250 -6.52 -21.20 8.29
N ASP A 251 -5.27 -21.25 8.75
CA ASP A 251 -4.09 -20.99 7.94
C ASP A 251 -3.42 -22.28 7.40
N SER A 252 -3.99 -23.47 7.64
CA SER A 252 -3.32 -24.73 7.31
C SER A 252 -3.03 -24.90 5.81
N ALA A 253 -3.96 -24.50 4.96
CA ALA A 253 -3.78 -24.52 3.51
C ALA A 253 -2.66 -23.54 3.08
N ALA A 254 -2.68 -22.31 3.59
CA ALA A 254 -1.64 -21.32 3.31
C ALA A 254 -0.25 -21.78 3.75
N LEU A 255 -0.14 -22.40 4.93
CA LEU A 255 1.12 -22.99 5.41
C LEU A 255 1.60 -24.14 4.51
N THR A 256 0.68 -24.96 3.99
CA THR A 256 1.03 -26.02 3.04
C THR A 256 1.52 -25.45 1.70
N TYR A 257 0.83 -24.46 1.14
CA TYR A 257 1.27 -23.77 -0.06
C TYR A 257 2.63 -23.10 0.13
N LEU A 258 2.86 -22.52 1.31
CA LEU A 258 4.15 -21.92 1.65
C LEU A 258 5.29 -22.95 1.63
N ILE A 259 5.07 -24.16 2.13
CA ILE A 259 6.05 -25.25 2.05
C ILE A 259 6.37 -25.56 0.58
N TYR A 260 5.39 -25.67 -0.30
CA TYR A 260 5.61 -25.92 -1.72
C TYR A 260 6.44 -24.82 -2.38
N VAL A 261 6.12 -23.56 -2.06
CA VAL A 261 6.88 -22.39 -2.56
C VAL A 261 8.32 -22.44 -2.09
N GLN A 262 8.57 -22.70 -0.82
CA GLN A 262 9.91 -22.79 -0.25
C GLN A 262 10.73 -23.91 -0.87
N ASP A 263 10.13 -25.06 -1.08
CA ASP A 263 10.81 -26.20 -1.73
C ASP A 263 11.19 -25.86 -3.17
N ILE A 264 10.31 -25.18 -3.93
CA ILE A 264 10.62 -24.72 -5.29
C ILE A 264 11.82 -23.76 -5.29
N ILE A 265 11.81 -22.78 -4.40
CA ILE A 265 12.90 -21.80 -4.28
C ILE A 265 14.21 -22.50 -3.92
N PHE A 266 14.19 -23.38 -2.93
CA PHE A 266 15.35 -24.14 -2.48
C PHE A 266 15.92 -25.01 -3.60
N GLU A 267 15.07 -25.77 -4.31
CA GLU A 267 15.51 -26.62 -5.44
C GLU A 267 16.10 -25.79 -6.59
N ARG A 268 15.56 -24.60 -6.86
CA ARG A 268 16.12 -23.69 -7.87
C ARG A 268 17.50 -23.17 -7.47
N GLN A 269 17.66 -22.72 -6.23
CA GLN A 269 18.95 -22.27 -5.72
C GLN A 269 20.01 -23.38 -5.76
N LYS A 270 19.59 -24.62 -5.50
CA LYS A 270 20.48 -25.77 -5.55
C LYS A 270 20.89 -26.16 -6.98
N LYS A 271 19.97 -26.00 -7.96
CA LYS A 271 20.22 -26.36 -9.37
C LYS A 271 21.00 -25.26 -10.11
N ASP A 272 20.75 -24.01 -9.79
CA ASP A 272 21.39 -22.85 -10.42
C ASP A 272 22.00 -21.92 -9.35
N PRO A 273 23.32 -21.93 -9.17
CA PRO A 273 24.01 -21.03 -8.24
C PRO A 273 23.85 -19.53 -8.59
N ASN A 274 23.46 -19.21 -9.83
CA ASN A 274 23.21 -17.83 -10.28
C ASN A 274 21.72 -17.44 -10.18
N PHE A 275 20.89 -18.32 -9.62
CA PHE A 275 19.47 -18.04 -9.43
C PHE A 275 19.29 -16.79 -8.56
N ASN A 276 18.68 -15.76 -9.15
CA ASN A 276 18.43 -14.52 -8.43
C ASN A 276 17.15 -14.63 -7.59
N ARG A 277 17.31 -14.95 -6.30
CA ARG A 277 16.20 -15.06 -5.34
C ARG A 277 15.42 -13.74 -5.20
N ASN A 278 16.09 -12.60 -5.34
CA ASN A 278 15.48 -11.26 -5.19
C ASN A 278 14.48 -10.91 -6.31
N LYS A 279 14.32 -11.79 -7.31
CA LYS A 279 13.25 -11.67 -8.31
C LYS A 279 11.95 -12.35 -7.90
N ILE A 280 11.92 -13.04 -6.76
CA ILE A 280 10.73 -13.73 -6.25
C ILE A 280 10.40 -13.18 -4.88
N ASP A 281 9.24 -12.54 -4.77
CA ASP A 281 8.70 -12.07 -3.51
C ASP A 281 7.61 -13.02 -3.03
N VAL A 282 7.70 -13.49 -1.80
CA VAL A 282 6.71 -14.37 -1.18
C VAL A 282 5.91 -13.56 -0.17
N ILE A 283 4.62 -13.40 -0.45
CA ILE A 283 3.67 -12.66 0.37
C ILE A 283 2.67 -13.68 0.90
N VAL A 284 2.56 -13.79 2.21
CA VAL A 284 1.64 -14.74 2.85
C VAL A 284 0.66 -14.00 3.73
N GLU A 285 -0.63 -14.20 3.47
CA GLU A 285 -1.67 -13.75 4.38
C GLU A 285 -1.84 -14.76 5.50
N ILE A 286 -1.89 -14.28 6.74
CA ILE A 286 -2.16 -15.07 7.96
C ILE A 286 -3.33 -14.45 8.71
N LEU A 287 -4.33 -15.26 9.02
CA LEU A 287 -5.52 -14.84 9.75
C LEU A 287 -5.36 -15.08 11.27
N ASN A 288 -4.67 -16.15 11.65
CA ASN A 288 -4.39 -16.44 13.06
C ASN A 288 -2.98 -15.94 13.44
N PRO A 289 -2.88 -14.88 14.28
CA PRO A 289 -1.58 -14.32 14.67
C PRO A 289 -0.63 -15.32 15.36
N LYS A 290 -1.14 -16.41 15.92
CA LYS A 290 -0.30 -17.46 16.54
C LYS A 290 0.59 -18.18 15.53
N ASN A 291 0.21 -18.18 14.25
CA ASN A 291 0.97 -18.82 13.18
C ASN A 291 2.12 -17.94 12.66
N TYR A 292 2.23 -16.70 13.14
CA TYR A 292 3.29 -15.77 12.71
C TYR A 292 4.71 -16.35 12.91
N ASP A 293 4.98 -16.90 14.09
CA ASP A 293 6.30 -17.47 14.40
C ASP A 293 6.63 -18.68 13.53
N VAL A 294 5.60 -19.46 13.12
CA VAL A 294 5.77 -20.57 12.19
C VAL A 294 6.20 -20.05 10.83
N VAL A 295 5.48 -19.05 10.30
CA VAL A 295 5.76 -18.45 8.98
C VAL A 295 7.08 -17.73 8.97
N HIS A 296 7.44 -17.03 10.04
CA HIS A 296 8.70 -16.29 10.14
C HIS A 296 9.95 -17.20 10.10
N ASN A 297 9.81 -18.47 10.44
CA ASN A 297 10.90 -19.46 10.31
C ASN A 297 11.14 -19.91 8.85
N TYR A 298 10.22 -19.62 7.95
CA TYR A 298 10.41 -19.79 6.52
C TYR A 298 10.98 -18.48 5.93
N SER A 299 11.70 -18.57 4.81
CA SER A 299 12.25 -17.40 4.11
C SER A 299 11.14 -16.66 3.36
N VAL A 300 10.20 -16.07 4.11
CA VAL A 300 9.09 -15.27 3.59
C VAL A 300 9.48 -13.81 3.65
N ASP A 301 9.29 -13.10 2.55
CA ASP A 301 9.65 -11.69 2.44
C ASP A 301 8.62 -10.82 3.16
N ASN A 302 7.33 -11.16 3.00
CA ASN A 302 6.22 -10.38 3.53
C ASN A 302 5.15 -11.26 4.17
N VAL A 303 4.96 -11.12 5.48
CA VAL A 303 3.86 -11.73 6.22
C VAL A 303 2.80 -10.68 6.52
N VAL A 304 1.61 -10.87 5.98
CA VAL A 304 0.45 -9.98 6.19
C VAL A 304 -0.48 -10.60 7.22
N ILE A 305 -0.47 -10.05 8.43
CA ILE A 305 -1.44 -10.43 9.46
C ILE A 305 -2.65 -9.51 9.30
N SER A 306 -3.68 -9.97 8.59
CA SER A 306 -4.85 -9.19 8.19
C SER A 306 -5.47 -8.44 9.37
N ASN A 307 -5.79 -9.11 10.45
CA ASN A 307 -6.38 -8.51 11.65
C ASN A 307 -5.49 -7.43 12.30
N ARG A 308 -4.17 -7.51 12.15
CA ARG A 308 -3.24 -6.53 12.73
C ARG A 308 -3.30 -5.20 11.99
N TYR A 309 -3.42 -5.22 10.66
CA TYR A 309 -3.56 -4.01 9.85
C TYR A 309 -4.86 -3.28 10.20
N ILE A 310 -5.98 -3.98 10.19
CA ILE A 310 -7.28 -3.42 10.55
C ILE A 310 -7.27 -2.84 11.96
N SER A 311 -6.76 -3.58 12.95
CA SER A 311 -6.70 -3.10 14.34
C SER A 311 -5.85 -1.82 14.48
N LYS A 312 -4.74 -1.72 13.77
CA LYS A 312 -3.91 -0.51 13.77
C LYS A 312 -4.66 0.69 13.16
N MET A 313 -5.28 0.50 11.99
CA MET A 313 -6.06 1.53 11.31
C MET A 313 -7.24 2.01 12.16
N VAL A 314 -8.05 1.08 12.68
CA VAL A 314 -9.20 1.39 13.55
C VAL A 314 -8.75 2.17 14.80
N THR A 315 -7.61 1.79 15.38
CA THR A 315 -7.04 2.51 16.54
C THR A 315 -6.67 3.96 16.18
N GLN A 316 -6.05 4.18 15.03
CA GLN A 316 -5.67 5.52 14.59
C GLN A 316 -6.90 6.36 14.21
N ILE A 317 -7.86 5.79 13.48
CA ILE A 317 -9.13 6.44 13.14
C ILE A 317 -9.91 6.81 14.42
N GLY A 318 -9.91 5.93 15.42
CA GLY A 318 -10.56 6.20 16.72
C GLY A 318 -9.97 7.39 17.46
N ARG A 319 -8.68 7.66 17.29
CA ARG A 319 -8.00 8.83 17.83
C ARG A 319 -8.17 10.08 16.96
N LYS A 320 -8.25 9.91 15.62
CA LYS A 320 -8.19 10.97 14.62
C LYS A 320 -9.07 10.61 13.42
N GLN A 321 -10.34 10.98 13.47
CA GLN A 321 -11.38 10.57 12.50
C GLN A 321 -11.07 10.93 11.04
N ALA A 322 -10.46 12.08 10.79
CA ALA A 322 -10.10 12.50 9.43
C ALA A 322 -9.11 11.55 8.73
N LEU A 323 -8.38 10.70 9.50
CA LEU A 323 -7.55 9.66 8.90
C LEU A 323 -8.35 8.59 8.15
N PHE A 324 -9.63 8.42 8.42
CA PHE A 324 -10.44 7.44 7.69
C PHE A 324 -10.51 7.75 6.20
N GLU A 325 -10.84 9.00 5.85
CA GLU A 325 -10.94 9.44 4.45
C GLU A 325 -9.56 9.38 3.78
N PHE A 326 -8.52 9.79 4.51
CA PHE A 326 -7.13 9.70 4.02
C PHE A 326 -6.69 8.24 3.78
N TYR A 327 -7.02 7.30 4.67
CA TYR A 327 -6.70 5.89 4.45
C TYR A 327 -7.51 5.28 3.31
N SER A 328 -8.76 5.71 3.14
CA SER A 328 -9.55 5.30 1.99
C SER A 328 -8.91 5.75 0.68
N ASP A 329 -8.33 6.94 0.65
CA ASP A 329 -7.64 7.50 -0.51
C ASP A 329 -6.34 6.72 -0.83
N ILE A 330 -5.42 6.63 0.12
CA ILE A 330 -4.10 6.00 -0.11
C ILE A 330 -4.13 4.49 -0.34
N LEU A 331 -5.20 3.82 0.07
CA LEU A 331 -5.33 2.36 -0.06
C LEU A 331 -6.15 1.95 -1.30
N THR A 332 -6.92 2.87 -1.88
CA THR A 332 -7.72 2.58 -3.07
C THR A 332 -7.19 3.38 -4.24
N TYR A 333 -6.84 2.70 -5.32
CA TYR A 333 -6.58 3.38 -6.59
C TYR A 333 -7.87 4.01 -7.13
N ASP A 334 -7.75 5.09 -7.90
CA ASP A 334 -8.89 5.75 -8.52
C ASP A 334 -9.69 4.80 -9.42
N GLU A 335 -11.02 4.88 -9.35
CA GLU A 335 -11.88 4.08 -10.20
C GLU A 335 -11.73 4.48 -11.67
N GLU A 336 -11.80 3.49 -12.57
CA GLU A 336 -11.71 3.72 -14.02
C GLU A 336 -12.84 4.65 -14.46
N GLY A 337 -12.50 5.82 -14.97
CA GLY A 337 -13.45 6.86 -15.42
C GLY A 337 -13.68 8.01 -14.44
N ALA A 338 -12.93 8.08 -13.33
CA ALA A 338 -12.89 9.29 -12.52
C ALA A 338 -12.46 10.49 -13.38
N GLU A 339 -13.16 11.62 -13.25
CA GLU A 339 -12.90 12.82 -14.06
C GLU A 339 -11.54 13.48 -13.76
N SER A 340 -10.95 13.15 -12.60
CA SER A 340 -9.62 13.58 -12.19
C SER A 340 -8.93 12.46 -11.42
N TYR A 341 -7.69 12.15 -11.79
CA TYR A 341 -6.78 11.33 -10.99
C TYR A 341 -6.18 12.22 -9.89
N GLU A 342 -6.97 12.51 -8.86
CA GLU A 342 -6.56 13.40 -7.76
C GLU A 342 -6.08 12.63 -6.54
N SER A 343 -6.36 11.32 -6.45
CA SER A 343 -5.88 10.52 -5.34
C SER A 343 -4.37 10.34 -5.40
N LYS A 344 -3.76 10.30 -4.24
CA LYS A 344 -2.33 10.11 -4.08
C LYS A 344 -2.06 8.88 -3.26
N GLU A 345 -1.24 8.00 -3.81
CA GLU A 345 -0.85 6.76 -3.18
C GLU A 345 0.64 6.70 -2.91
N LEU A 346 1.04 5.61 -2.28
CA LEU A 346 2.44 5.29 -2.04
C LEU A 346 2.99 4.41 -3.17
N TYR A 347 4.11 4.85 -3.72
CA TYR A 347 4.84 4.14 -4.77
C TYR A 347 6.27 3.86 -4.37
N ILE A 348 6.78 2.74 -4.86
CA ILE A 348 8.20 2.39 -4.79
C ILE A 348 8.80 2.61 -6.18
N LYS A 349 9.67 3.59 -6.32
CA LYS A 349 10.25 3.97 -7.61
C LYS A 349 11.77 3.78 -7.61
N GLU A 350 12.29 3.05 -8.59
CA GLU A 350 13.74 2.83 -8.73
C GLU A 350 14.47 4.15 -9.04
N VAL A 351 15.49 4.47 -8.25
CA VAL A 351 16.27 5.72 -8.38
C VAL A 351 16.81 5.93 -9.79
N ALA A 352 17.39 4.87 -10.38
CA ALA A 352 17.96 4.95 -11.74
C ALA A 352 16.94 5.27 -12.84
N ARG A 353 15.65 5.01 -12.59
CA ARG A 353 14.58 5.22 -13.56
C ARG A 353 13.74 6.46 -13.23
N PHE A 354 13.70 6.85 -11.96
CA PHE A 354 12.97 8.01 -11.49
C PHE A 354 13.68 9.32 -11.85
N PHE A 355 15.00 9.36 -11.73
CA PHE A 355 15.80 10.49 -12.21
C PHE A 355 16.23 10.27 -13.65
N LYS A 356 16.41 11.39 -14.40
CA LYS A 356 17.07 11.33 -15.72
C LYS A 356 18.54 10.94 -15.57
N ASP A 357 19.10 10.40 -16.63
CA ASP A 357 20.49 9.98 -16.67
C ASP A 357 21.44 11.11 -16.24
N GLY A 358 22.28 10.81 -15.25
CA GLY A 358 23.24 11.77 -14.68
C GLY A 358 22.64 12.81 -13.71
N CYS A 359 21.34 12.73 -13.40
CA CYS A 359 20.65 13.67 -12.51
C CYS A 359 20.36 13.11 -11.12
N ILE A 360 20.87 11.92 -10.79
CA ILE A 360 20.73 11.33 -9.44
C ILE A 360 21.56 12.18 -8.46
N PRO A 361 20.96 12.75 -7.40
CA PRO A 361 21.70 13.47 -6.38
C PRO A 361 22.53 12.46 -5.55
N ALA A 362 23.82 12.35 -5.85
CA ALA A 362 24.71 11.38 -5.17
C ALA A 362 24.81 11.63 -3.65
N ARG A 363 24.67 12.88 -3.21
CA ARG A 363 24.65 13.27 -1.80
C ARG A 363 23.82 14.53 -1.62
N CYS A 364 22.87 14.47 -0.70
CA CYS A 364 22.01 15.61 -0.34
C CYS A 364 21.48 15.42 1.08
N THR A 365 20.89 16.44 1.67
CA THR A 365 20.13 16.29 2.92
C THR A 365 18.72 15.75 2.63
N VAL A 366 18.08 15.16 3.64
CA VAL A 366 16.66 14.73 3.55
C VAL A 366 15.78 15.88 3.07
N ARG A 367 15.97 17.07 3.64
CA ARG A 367 15.21 18.26 3.24
C ARG A 367 15.43 18.63 1.77
N GLU A 368 16.68 18.63 1.32
CA GLU A 368 17.00 18.94 -0.09
C GLU A 368 16.37 17.93 -1.02
N LEU A 369 16.39 16.64 -0.67
CA LEU A 369 15.76 15.58 -1.47
C LEU A 369 14.25 15.77 -1.58
N ILE A 370 13.55 15.96 -0.45
CA ILE A 370 12.09 16.12 -0.43
C ILE A 370 11.69 17.37 -1.24
N GLN A 371 12.28 18.52 -0.94
CA GLN A 371 11.92 19.77 -1.59
C GLN A 371 12.38 19.81 -3.06
N GLY A 372 13.56 19.24 -3.36
CA GLY A 372 14.06 19.16 -4.72
C GLY A 372 13.18 18.29 -5.62
N VAL A 373 12.74 17.12 -5.16
CA VAL A 373 11.81 16.27 -5.90
C VAL A 373 10.46 16.94 -6.05
N PHE A 374 9.92 17.54 -4.99
CA PHE A 374 8.66 18.27 -5.06
C PHE A 374 8.67 19.37 -6.13
N GLU A 375 9.71 20.21 -6.17
CA GLU A 375 9.84 21.29 -7.16
C GLU A 375 10.17 20.79 -8.59
N ALA A 376 10.86 19.65 -8.72
CA ALA A 376 11.17 19.05 -10.02
C ALA A 376 9.99 18.27 -10.61
N SER A 377 8.99 17.93 -9.80
CA SER A 377 7.79 17.19 -10.25
C SER A 377 6.85 18.10 -11.05
N PRO A 378 6.08 17.55 -12.03
CA PRO A 378 5.02 18.28 -12.71
C PRO A 378 4.02 18.92 -11.75
N GLU A 379 3.43 20.04 -12.10
CA GLU A 379 2.45 20.75 -11.23
C GLU A 379 1.22 19.89 -10.92
N GLU A 380 0.76 19.18 -11.91
CA GLU A 380 -0.39 18.26 -11.83
C GLU A 380 -0.11 17.00 -11.02
N ASN A 381 1.16 16.67 -10.80
CA ASN A 381 1.57 15.47 -10.06
C ASN A 381 2.79 15.73 -9.17
N ARG A 382 2.59 16.52 -8.12
CA ARG A 382 3.66 16.81 -7.14
C ARG A 382 3.96 15.57 -6.31
N ALA A 383 5.20 15.11 -6.39
CA ALA A 383 5.70 13.96 -5.66
C ALA A 383 6.39 14.39 -4.36
N VAL A 384 6.12 13.66 -3.28
CA VAL A 384 6.75 13.85 -1.97
C VAL A 384 7.54 12.59 -1.61
N VAL A 385 8.83 12.73 -1.35
CA VAL A 385 9.68 11.60 -0.92
C VAL A 385 9.47 11.36 0.56
N LEU A 386 9.11 10.13 0.93
CA LEU A 386 8.93 9.69 2.32
C LEU A 386 10.10 8.86 2.85
N GLY A 387 10.97 8.42 1.97
CA GLY A 387 12.09 7.56 2.37
C GLY A 387 12.74 6.89 1.17
N TYR A 388 13.61 5.96 1.48
CA TYR A 388 14.28 5.14 0.46
C TYR A 388 14.62 3.75 1.00
N THR A 389 14.84 2.83 0.08
CA THR A 389 15.37 1.49 0.35
C THR A 389 16.66 1.32 -0.42
N THR A 390 17.72 0.92 0.26
CA THR A 390 19.01 0.61 -0.38
C THR A 390 18.93 -0.70 -1.17
N ALA A 391 19.89 -0.93 -2.06
CA ALA A 391 20.00 -2.19 -2.80
C ALA A 391 20.13 -3.43 -1.88
N ASP A 392 20.62 -3.24 -0.64
CA ASP A 392 20.69 -4.27 0.41
C ASP A 392 19.39 -4.38 1.24
N GLU A 393 18.27 -3.86 0.72
CA GLU A 393 16.92 -3.92 1.31
C GLU A 393 16.77 -3.21 2.67
N LYS A 394 17.72 -2.33 3.03
CA LYS A 394 17.59 -1.52 4.23
C LYS A 394 16.71 -0.31 3.96
N MET A 395 15.53 -0.31 4.56
CA MET A 395 14.55 0.77 4.45
C MET A 395 14.80 1.88 5.49
N THR A 396 14.63 3.11 5.05
CA THR A 396 14.63 4.31 5.90
C THR A 396 13.41 5.15 5.54
N ILE A 397 12.49 5.34 6.48
CA ILE A 397 11.35 6.25 6.34
C ILE A 397 11.72 7.55 7.02
N PHE A 398 11.54 8.66 6.33
CA PHE A 398 11.85 9.99 6.84
C PHE A 398 10.81 10.45 7.85
N SER A 399 11.28 11.17 8.82
CA SER A 399 10.47 11.97 9.74
C SER A 399 10.98 13.40 9.71
N GLY A 400 10.11 14.36 9.98
CA GLY A 400 10.45 15.77 9.83
C GLY A 400 11.59 16.28 10.71
N ASP A 401 12.02 15.54 11.73
CA ASP A 401 13.17 15.87 12.57
C ASP A 401 14.52 15.47 11.96
N GLN A 402 14.53 14.78 10.84
CA GLN A 402 15.73 14.32 10.14
C GLN A 402 16.18 15.25 9.00
N ASP A 403 15.62 16.43 8.88
CA ASP A 403 15.86 17.39 7.79
C ASP A 403 17.33 17.56 7.36
N ALA A 404 18.23 17.62 8.34
CA ALA A 404 19.65 17.81 8.12
C ALA A 404 20.44 16.50 7.95
N ALA A 405 19.80 15.35 8.05
CA ALA A 405 20.46 14.07 7.85
C ALA A 405 20.91 13.94 6.38
N GLU A 406 22.10 13.42 6.17
CA GLU A 406 22.64 13.19 4.83
C GLU A 406 22.08 11.90 4.24
N VAL A 407 21.72 11.96 2.97
CA VAL A 407 21.25 10.85 2.15
C VAL A 407 22.23 10.68 1.00
N GLU A 408 22.70 9.47 0.81
CA GLU A 408 23.48 9.06 -0.35
C GLU A 408 22.63 8.09 -1.16
N LEU A 409 22.31 8.46 -2.40
CA LEU A 409 21.51 7.62 -3.31
C LEU A 409 22.38 6.95 -4.35
N ALA A 410 22.19 5.66 -4.54
CA ALA A 410 22.78 4.88 -5.61
C ALA A 410 21.71 4.49 -6.66
N ALA A 411 22.16 4.16 -7.86
CA ALA A 411 21.27 3.77 -8.95
C ALA A 411 20.43 2.51 -8.64
N GLY A 412 20.92 1.62 -7.76
CA GLY A 412 20.21 0.42 -7.34
C GLY A 412 19.20 0.63 -6.20
N ASP A 413 19.12 1.83 -5.65
CA ASP A 413 18.20 2.15 -4.56
C ASP A 413 16.80 2.41 -5.11
N LYS A 414 15.82 2.43 -4.20
CA LYS A 414 14.41 2.74 -4.49
C LYS A 414 13.93 3.85 -3.59
N LEU A 415 13.14 4.78 -4.11
CA LEU A 415 12.47 5.83 -3.34
C LEU A 415 11.06 5.41 -2.94
N ILE A 416 10.66 5.81 -1.75
CA ILE A 416 9.27 5.74 -1.29
C ILE A 416 8.65 7.09 -1.61
N ILE A 417 7.72 7.10 -2.54
CA ILE A 417 7.11 8.32 -3.10
C ILE A 417 5.63 8.34 -2.79
N PHE A 418 5.14 9.50 -2.40
CA PHE A 418 3.72 9.82 -2.33
C PHE A 418 3.37 10.74 -3.50
N SER A 419 2.56 10.26 -4.44
CA SER A 419 2.21 10.98 -5.68
C SER A 419 0.93 10.42 -6.30
N ASN A 420 0.41 11.04 -7.35
CA ASN A 420 -0.75 10.53 -8.05
C ASN A 420 -0.42 9.30 -8.92
N HIS A 421 0.78 9.14 -9.46
CA HIS A 421 1.30 7.93 -10.16
C HIS A 421 2.73 8.15 -10.67
#